data_fce1c99d169ed56a71df29b46229c348
#
_entry.id   fce1c99d169ed56a71df29b46229c348
#
_cell.length_a   1.000
_cell.length_b   1.000
_cell.length_c   1.000
_cell.angle_alpha   90.00
_cell.angle_beta   90.00
_cell.angle_gamma   90.00
#
_symmetry.space_group_name_H-M   'P 1'
#
loop_
_entity.id
_entity.type
_entity.pdbx_description
1 polymer ?
#
loop_
_entity_poly.entity_id
_entity_poly.type
_entity_poly.pdbx_seq_one_letter_code
_entity_poly.pdbx_strand_id
1 'polypeptide(L)'
;MTILRPDATTTLNGVKINEYLLTKHNPNRIDMPSVSMAGKIIGVTVHNTDWITVASGTTPAEQYTRATVNNNMKDVRVHYYVDNVCAWQNLPHSLSGWHAADGSGNGNRRTIAIECIMSSAYNSVDKKSEDNCARLAAALLKQYGLDINHLYTHTHWLNVRDGRNGTVDQLNTMYNRYK
;
A
#
# COMPACT_ATOMS: atom_id res chain seq x y z
N MET A 1 -7.02 18.20 15.70
CA MET A 1 -6.05 17.13 15.30
C MET A 1 -4.96 17.80 14.49
N THR A 2 -3.68 17.59 14.80
CA THR A 2 -2.57 18.22 14.07
C THR A 2 -2.42 17.56 12.71
N ILE A 3 -2.43 18.33 11.62
CA ILE A 3 -2.20 17.82 10.25
C ILE A 3 -0.75 17.35 10.14
N LEU A 4 -0.52 16.19 9.52
CA LEU A 4 0.82 15.71 9.23
C LEU A 4 1.47 16.64 8.18
N ARG A 5 2.73 16.99 8.42
CA ARG A 5 3.53 17.71 7.43
C ARG A 5 4.44 16.70 6.74
N PRO A 6 4.28 16.46 5.44
CA PRO A 6 5.16 15.53 4.73
C PRO A 6 6.60 16.04 4.70
N ASP A 7 7.56 15.11 4.72
CA ASP A 7 9.00 15.43 4.57
C ASP A 7 9.32 15.94 3.17
N ALA A 8 8.62 15.39 2.18
CA ALA A 8 8.68 15.78 0.79
C ALA A 8 7.33 15.55 0.10
N THR A 9 7.11 16.27 -0.98
CA THR A 9 5.95 16.05 -1.85
C THR A 9 6.42 15.98 -3.28
N THR A 10 6.00 14.92 -3.99
CA THR A 10 6.30 14.70 -5.41
C THR A 10 5.03 14.35 -6.16
N THR A 11 5.14 14.17 -7.49
CA THR A 11 4.05 13.66 -8.31
C THR A 11 4.59 12.53 -9.17
N LEU A 12 3.91 11.39 -9.16
CA LEU A 12 4.25 10.22 -9.96
C LEU A 12 3.01 9.77 -10.74
N ASN A 13 3.09 9.77 -12.05
CA ASN A 13 1.99 9.42 -12.98
C ASN A 13 0.66 10.15 -12.65
N GLY A 14 0.75 11.45 -12.30
CA GLY A 14 -0.41 12.28 -11.95
C GLY A 14 -0.94 12.09 -10.51
N VAL A 15 -0.34 11.21 -9.72
CA VAL A 15 -0.67 11.02 -8.31
C VAL A 15 0.27 11.84 -7.43
N LYS A 16 -0.29 12.71 -6.60
CA LYS A 16 0.47 13.45 -5.58
C LYS A 16 0.92 12.47 -4.49
N ILE A 17 2.22 12.45 -4.18
CA ILE A 17 2.82 11.60 -3.15
C ILE A 17 3.39 12.47 -2.05
N ASN A 18 2.92 12.27 -0.84
CA ASN A 18 3.43 12.86 0.38
C ASN A 18 4.33 11.83 1.08
N GLU A 19 5.61 12.13 1.22
CA GLU A 19 6.55 11.28 1.95
C GLU A 19 6.43 11.53 3.45
N TYR A 20 6.28 10.47 4.24
CA TYR A 20 6.30 10.51 5.70
C TYR A 20 6.84 9.18 6.23
N LEU A 21 8.16 9.03 6.16
CA LEU A 21 8.81 7.75 6.38
C LEU A 21 8.87 7.38 7.87
N LEU A 22 8.47 6.17 8.19
CA LEU A 22 8.59 5.59 9.54
C LEU A 22 10.03 5.62 10.05
N THR A 23 11.00 5.47 9.16
CA THR A 23 12.44 5.57 9.50
C THR A 23 12.82 6.89 10.16
N LYS A 24 12.08 7.96 9.89
CA LYS A 24 12.28 9.28 10.50
C LYS A 24 11.35 9.53 11.68
N HIS A 25 10.08 9.16 11.52
CA HIS A 25 9.02 9.58 12.44
C HIS A 25 8.70 8.58 13.54
N ASN A 26 9.05 7.33 13.36
CA ASN A 26 8.92 6.30 14.38
C ASN A 26 9.95 5.16 14.22
N PRO A 27 11.26 5.46 14.30
CA PRO A 27 12.30 4.48 14.03
C PRO A 27 12.26 3.28 14.99
N ASN A 28 11.74 3.44 16.20
CA ASN A 28 11.63 2.37 17.19
C ASN A 28 10.46 1.41 16.92
N ARG A 29 9.65 1.67 15.90
CA ARG A 29 8.47 0.87 15.54
C ARG A 29 8.59 0.18 14.19
N ILE A 30 9.77 0.24 13.58
CA ILE A 30 10.06 -0.40 12.30
C ILE A 30 10.82 -1.72 12.44
N ASP A 31 11.07 -2.15 13.68
CA ASP A 31 11.81 -3.35 14.03
C ASP A 31 11.17 -4.65 13.52
N MET A 32 9.88 -4.66 13.34
CA MET A 32 9.15 -5.75 12.71
C MET A 32 8.10 -5.19 11.76
N PRO A 33 8.15 -5.49 10.58
CA PRO A 33 8.96 -6.38 9.72
C PRO A 33 9.92 -5.66 8.79
N SER A 34 10.22 -4.40 9.07
CA SER A 34 10.94 -3.49 8.17
C SER A 34 12.43 -3.81 8.08
N VAL A 35 12.74 -5.03 7.71
CA VAL A 35 14.08 -5.45 7.31
C VAL A 35 14.34 -5.09 5.85
N SER A 36 15.59 -5.10 5.41
CA SER A 36 15.94 -4.87 4.00
C SER A 36 15.17 -5.80 3.07
N MET A 37 14.80 -5.30 1.90
CA MET A 37 14.24 -6.15 0.84
C MET A 37 15.14 -7.35 0.60
N ALA A 38 14.55 -8.53 0.42
CA ALA A 38 15.27 -9.80 0.20
C ALA A 38 15.76 -9.91 -1.25
N GLY A 39 16.46 -8.89 -1.73
CA GLY A 39 16.97 -8.81 -3.10
C GLY A 39 16.12 -7.93 -4.00
N LYS A 40 16.07 -8.26 -5.29
CA LYS A 40 15.36 -7.47 -6.29
C LYS A 40 13.85 -7.44 -6.03
N ILE A 41 13.23 -6.27 -6.18
CA ILE A 41 11.76 -6.11 -6.17
C ILE A 41 11.19 -6.88 -7.35
N ILE A 42 10.19 -7.70 -7.10
CA ILE A 42 9.55 -8.57 -8.10
C ILE A 42 8.13 -8.15 -8.43
N GLY A 43 7.58 -7.15 -7.78
CA GLY A 43 6.23 -6.69 -8.08
C GLY A 43 5.68 -5.65 -7.14
N VAL A 44 4.43 -5.32 -7.40
CA VAL A 44 3.59 -4.47 -6.57
C VAL A 44 2.42 -5.29 -6.04
N THR A 45 2.17 -5.24 -4.75
CA THR A 45 1.01 -5.88 -4.13
C THR A 45 -0.01 -4.82 -3.73
N VAL A 46 -1.23 -4.96 -4.23
CA VAL A 46 -2.34 -4.04 -3.94
C VAL A 46 -3.31 -4.70 -2.95
N HIS A 47 -3.68 -3.94 -1.95
CA HIS A 47 -4.69 -4.25 -0.95
C HIS A 47 -5.83 -3.26 -1.03
N ASN A 48 -6.97 -3.63 -0.48
CA ASN A 48 -8.13 -2.77 -0.32
C ASN A 48 -8.50 -2.70 1.16
N THR A 49 -8.67 -1.45 1.67
CA THR A 49 -9.17 -1.22 3.01
C THR A 49 -10.64 -1.33 3.04
N ASP A 50 -11.43 -2.03 3.29
CA ASP A 50 -12.91 -2.03 3.26
C ASP A 50 -13.55 -0.94 4.17
N TRP A 51 -12.81 0.11 4.51
CA TRP A 51 -13.27 1.12 5.47
C TRP A 51 -12.61 2.48 5.29
N ILE A 52 -13.42 3.52 5.31
CA ILE A 52 -12.97 4.91 5.29
C ILE A 52 -13.57 5.66 6.47
N THR A 53 -12.72 6.21 7.33
CA THR A 53 -13.11 7.27 8.26
C THR A 53 -12.29 8.51 7.97
N VAL A 54 -12.97 9.64 7.81
CA VAL A 54 -12.30 10.91 7.53
C VAL A 54 -12.59 11.89 8.66
N ALA A 55 -11.55 12.26 9.41
CA ALA A 55 -11.63 13.40 10.32
C ALA A 55 -11.55 14.71 9.51
N SER A 56 -12.29 15.72 9.92
CA SER A 56 -12.29 17.03 9.25
C SER A 56 -10.87 17.57 9.07
N GLY A 57 -10.57 18.07 7.88
CA GLY A 57 -9.29 18.69 7.53
C GLY A 57 -8.14 17.72 7.21
N THR A 58 -8.41 16.40 7.12
CA THR A 58 -7.42 15.41 6.72
C THR A 58 -7.91 14.58 5.53
N THR A 59 -7.03 13.73 4.97
CA THR A 59 -7.42 12.73 3.96
C THR A 59 -7.38 11.32 4.56
N PRO A 60 -8.09 10.35 3.99
CA PRO A 60 -8.03 8.97 4.46
C PRO A 60 -6.60 8.43 4.51
N ALA A 61 -5.79 8.66 3.47
CA ALA A 61 -4.41 8.19 3.43
C ALA A 61 -3.53 8.84 4.50
N GLU A 62 -3.75 10.11 4.84
CA GLU A 62 -3.09 10.76 5.98
C GLU A 62 -3.47 10.09 7.30
N GLN A 63 -4.74 9.74 7.49
CA GLN A 63 -5.18 9.10 8.73
C GLN A 63 -4.58 7.72 8.91
N TYR A 64 -4.51 6.91 7.86
CA TYR A 64 -3.84 5.61 7.90
C TYR A 64 -2.33 5.75 8.17
N THR A 65 -1.68 6.74 7.54
CA THR A 65 -0.28 7.08 7.85
C THR A 65 -0.11 7.42 9.33
N ARG A 66 -0.97 8.27 9.87
CA ARG A 66 -0.97 8.62 11.29
C ARG A 66 -1.19 7.41 12.19
N ALA A 67 -2.13 6.54 11.84
CA ALA A 67 -2.40 5.32 12.57
C ALA A 67 -1.17 4.40 12.59
N THR A 68 -0.48 4.28 11.47
CA THR A 68 0.76 3.50 11.35
C THR A 68 1.87 4.08 12.23
N VAL A 69 2.12 5.39 12.15
CA VAL A 69 3.13 6.08 12.96
C VAL A 69 2.85 5.94 14.46
N ASN A 70 1.58 6.00 14.85
CA ASN A 70 1.16 5.85 16.26
C ASN A 70 1.02 4.39 16.70
N ASN A 71 1.41 3.44 15.87
CA ASN A 71 1.31 1.99 16.12
C ASN A 71 -0.14 1.47 16.29
N ASN A 72 -1.13 2.16 15.73
CA ASN A 72 -2.52 1.73 15.78
C ASN A 72 -2.86 0.70 14.68
N MET A 73 -1.95 0.47 13.74
CA MET A 73 -2.05 -0.56 12.70
C MET A 73 -1.38 -1.88 13.12
N LYS A 74 -1.03 -2.05 14.40
CA LYS A 74 -0.30 -3.20 14.92
C LYS A 74 0.97 -3.47 14.09
N ASP A 75 1.12 -4.68 13.58
CA ASP A 75 2.30 -5.09 12.80
C ASP A 75 2.19 -4.75 11.31
N VAL A 76 1.03 -4.27 10.84
CA VAL A 76 0.86 -3.94 9.41
C VAL A 76 1.76 -2.76 9.02
N ARG A 77 2.56 -2.98 7.99
CA ARG A 77 3.45 -1.98 7.39
C ARG A 77 3.38 -2.07 5.88
N VAL A 78 2.93 -0.99 5.25
CA VAL A 78 2.85 -0.87 3.79
C VAL A 78 3.71 0.29 3.32
N HIS A 79 4.05 0.28 2.04
CA HIS A 79 4.83 1.36 1.45
C HIS A 79 3.97 2.58 1.20
N TYR A 80 2.73 2.37 0.75
CA TYR A 80 1.82 3.45 0.39
C TYR A 80 0.40 3.23 0.90
N TYR A 81 -0.20 4.30 1.39
CA TYR A 81 -1.65 4.46 1.49
C TYR A 81 -2.12 5.41 0.40
N VAL A 82 -3.13 5.02 -0.37
CA VAL A 82 -3.63 5.79 -1.51
C VAL A 82 -5.12 6.02 -1.37
N ASP A 83 -5.55 7.27 -1.51
CA ASP A 83 -6.95 7.68 -1.51
C ASP A 83 -7.33 8.45 -2.79
N ASN A 84 -8.52 9.01 -2.81
CA ASN A 84 -9.03 9.80 -3.93
C ASN A 84 -8.31 11.15 -4.14
N VAL A 85 -7.47 11.57 -3.20
CA VAL A 85 -6.77 12.87 -3.23
C VAL A 85 -5.27 12.71 -3.49
N CYS A 86 -4.62 11.75 -2.82
CA CYS A 86 -3.18 11.62 -2.82
C CYS A 86 -2.73 10.22 -2.38
N ALA A 87 -1.43 10.02 -2.38
CA ALA A 87 -0.76 8.90 -1.73
C ALA A 87 0.13 9.41 -0.59
N TRP A 88 0.31 8.59 0.44
CA TRP A 88 1.29 8.78 1.49
C TRP A 88 2.27 7.62 1.51
N GLN A 89 3.55 7.93 1.36
CA GLN A 89 4.62 6.92 1.42
C GLN A 89 5.13 6.80 2.85
N ASN A 90 5.07 5.60 3.41
CA ASN A 90 5.48 5.31 4.79
C ASN A 90 6.77 4.50 4.90
N LEU A 91 7.13 3.73 3.89
CA LEU A 91 8.39 2.97 3.85
C LEU A 91 9.20 3.33 2.60
N PRO A 92 10.54 3.44 2.72
CA PRO A 92 11.38 3.46 1.55
C PRO A 92 11.36 2.09 0.86
N HIS A 93 11.54 2.05 -0.46
CA HIS A 93 11.50 0.81 -1.23
C HIS A 93 12.64 -0.17 -0.91
N SER A 94 13.64 0.27 -0.17
CA SER A 94 14.74 -0.59 0.33
C SER A 94 14.35 -1.47 1.51
N LEU A 95 13.22 -1.18 2.17
CA LEU A 95 12.71 -1.95 3.29
C LEU A 95 11.52 -2.82 2.87
N SER A 96 11.43 -4.01 3.47
CA SER A 96 10.29 -4.89 3.29
C SER A 96 9.09 -4.40 4.09
N GLY A 97 7.88 -4.70 3.59
CA GLY A 97 6.64 -4.48 4.32
C GLY A 97 6.21 -5.71 5.14
N TRP A 98 5.05 -5.58 5.82
CA TRP A 98 4.36 -6.68 6.50
C TRP A 98 2.87 -6.56 6.21
N HIS A 99 2.48 -7.16 5.10
CA HIS A 99 1.16 -6.91 4.52
C HIS A 99 0.56 -8.13 3.83
N ALA A 100 1.40 -9.10 3.44
CA ALA A 100 0.98 -10.19 2.58
C ALA A 100 0.57 -11.46 3.34
N ALA A 101 0.74 -11.47 4.67
CA ALA A 101 0.50 -12.62 5.55
C ALA A 101 1.28 -13.90 5.18
N ASP A 102 2.33 -13.77 4.36
CA ASP A 102 3.20 -14.87 3.92
C ASP A 102 4.49 -15.02 4.75
N GLY A 103 4.57 -14.33 5.90
CA GLY A 103 5.73 -14.37 6.78
C GLY A 103 6.97 -13.79 6.11
N SER A 104 8.04 -14.57 6.00
CA SER A 104 9.27 -14.19 5.28
C SER A 104 9.21 -14.46 3.78
N GLY A 105 8.02 -14.62 3.23
CA GLY A 105 7.78 -14.89 1.82
C GLY A 105 8.00 -13.69 0.90
N ASN A 106 7.82 -13.93 -0.37
CA ASN A 106 8.09 -12.92 -1.41
C ASN A 106 7.12 -11.73 -1.36
N GLY A 107 5.88 -11.94 -0.92
CA GLY A 107 4.90 -10.87 -0.78
C GLY A 107 5.42 -9.78 0.14
N ASN A 108 5.76 -10.14 1.38
CA ASN A 108 6.30 -9.21 2.36
C ASN A 108 7.70 -8.70 2.01
N ARG A 109 8.58 -9.58 1.52
CA ARG A 109 10.02 -9.33 1.42
C ARG A 109 10.49 -8.84 0.07
N ARG A 110 9.65 -8.86 -0.98
CA ARG A 110 10.08 -8.53 -2.35
C ARG A 110 9.07 -7.74 -3.16
N THR A 111 7.94 -7.29 -2.57
CA THR A 111 6.99 -6.44 -3.29
C THR A 111 6.76 -5.09 -2.60
N ILE A 112 6.43 -4.09 -3.41
CA ILE A 112 5.97 -2.79 -2.92
C ILE A 112 4.48 -2.90 -2.60
N ALA A 113 4.12 -2.63 -1.36
CA ALA A 113 2.73 -2.71 -0.89
C ALA A 113 2.00 -1.39 -1.06
N ILE A 114 0.79 -1.44 -1.61
CA ILE A 114 -0.13 -0.31 -1.71
C ILE A 114 -1.45 -0.70 -1.06
N GLU A 115 -1.91 0.08 -0.09
CA GLU A 115 -3.28 0.04 0.43
C GLU A 115 -4.13 1.06 -0.31
N CYS A 116 -5.03 0.58 -1.15
CA CYS A 116 -6.05 1.40 -1.81
C CYS A 116 -7.20 1.63 -0.84
N ILE A 117 -7.39 2.87 -0.41
CA ILE A 117 -8.40 3.21 0.58
C ILE A 117 -9.74 3.42 -0.11
N MET A 118 -10.66 2.52 0.15
CA MET A 118 -11.99 2.53 -0.42
C MET A 118 -12.98 1.84 0.50
N SER A 119 -14.25 2.17 0.35
CA SER A 119 -15.36 1.56 1.07
C SER A 119 -15.95 0.38 0.29
N SER A 120 -16.76 -0.43 0.96
CA SER A 120 -17.54 -1.50 0.32
C SER A 120 -18.62 -0.96 -0.62
N ALA A 121 -19.01 0.31 -0.49
CA ALA A 121 -20.05 0.93 -1.31
C ALA A 121 -19.62 1.15 -2.77
N TYR A 122 -18.33 1.17 -3.05
CA TYR A 122 -17.74 1.37 -4.36
C TYR A 122 -18.35 2.58 -5.13
N ASN A 123 -18.41 3.72 -4.45
CA ASN A 123 -18.93 4.98 -4.96
C ASN A 123 -17.90 5.75 -5.81
N SER A 124 -18.22 6.99 -6.18
CA SER A 124 -17.33 7.82 -7.01
C SER A 124 -16.00 8.17 -6.33
N VAL A 125 -15.98 8.27 -4.99
CA VAL A 125 -14.76 8.51 -4.21
C VAL A 125 -13.86 7.26 -4.27
N ASP A 126 -14.46 6.08 -4.10
CA ASP A 126 -13.75 4.80 -4.18
C ASP A 126 -13.12 4.57 -5.56
N LYS A 127 -13.88 4.85 -6.62
CA LYS A 127 -13.39 4.78 -8.00
C LYS A 127 -12.20 5.70 -8.25
N LYS A 128 -12.19 6.89 -7.65
CA LYS A 128 -11.08 7.81 -7.75
C LYS A 128 -9.86 7.34 -6.96
N SER A 129 -10.04 6.73 -5.79
CA SER A 129 -8.98 6.08 -5.04
C SER A 129 -8.35 4.95 -5.86
N GLU A 130 -9.17 4.13 -6.48
CA GLU A 130 -8.74 3.03 -7.36
C GLU A 130 -7.95 3.55 -8.58
N ASP A 131 -8.41 4.63 -9.25
CA ASP A 131 -7.69 5.26 -10.37
C ASP A 131 -6.30 5.75 -9.92
N ASN A 132 -6.20 6.44 -8.79
CA ASN A 132 -4.93 6.88 -8.24
C ASN A 132 -4.01 5.69 -7.89
N CYS A 133 -4.57 4.64 -7.29
CA CYS A 133 -3.84 3.42 -6.96
C CYS A 133 -3.31 2.72 -8.21
N ALA A 134 -4.13 2.58 -9.26
CA ALA A 134 -3.74 1.99 -10.54
C ALA A 134 -2.61 2.79 -11.21
N ARG A 135 -2.71 4.12 -11.20
CA ARG A 135 -1.67 5.01 -11.74
C ARG A 135 -0.34 4.86 -11.00
N LEU A 136 -0.40 4.80 -9.66
CA LEU A 136 0.79 4.61 -8.83
C LEU A 136 1.39 3.22 -9.08
N ALA A 137 0.58 2.16 -9.06
CA ALA A 137 1.04 0.80 -9.31
C ALA A 137 1.72 0.66 -10.68
N ALA A 138 1.11 1.22 -11.74
CA ALA A 138 1.69 1.23 -13.08
C ALA A 138 3.06 1.94 -13.14
N ALA A 139 3.17 3.09 -12.47
CA ALA A 139 4.43 3.83 -12.39
C ALA A 139 5.52 3.06 -11.65
N LEU A 140 5.17 2.39 -10.55
CA LEU A 140 6.10 1.57 -9.78
C LEU A 140 6.55 0.33 -10.57
N LEU A 141 5.63 -0.36 -11.24
CA LEU A 141 6.00 -1.48 -12.12
C LEU A 141 6.99 -1.02 -13.19
N LYS A 142 6.70 0.08 -13.88
CA LYS A 142 7.59 0.67 -14.89
C LYS A 142 8.96 1.05 -14.29
N GLN A 143 8.99 1.64 -13.09
CA GLN A 143 10.23 2.03 -12.41
C GLN A 143 11.15 0.84 -12.18
N TYR A 144 10.60 -0.34 -11.91
CA TYR A 144 11.35 -1.57 -11.66
C TYR A 144 11.51 -2.46 -12.89
N GLY A 145 11.10 -2.01 -14.07
CA GLY A 145 11.18 -2.77 -15.32
C GLY A 145 10.28 -4.01 -15.32
N LEU A 146 9.15 -3.92 -14.66
CA LEU A 146 8.16 -4.98 -14.49
C LEU A 146 6.92 -4.69 -15.34
N ASP A 147 6.23 -5.74 -15.74
CA ASP A 147 4.97 -5.66 -16.48
C ASP A 147 3.76 -5.95 -15.58
N ILE A 148 2.57 -5.97 -16.16
CA ILE A 148 1.30 -6.18 -15.45
C ILE A 148 1.21 -7.57 -14.77
N ASN A 149 1.97 -8.57 -15.21
CA ASN A 149 1.99 -9.88 -14.60
C ASN A 149 2.67 -9.89 -13.21
N HIS A 150 3.33 -8.78 -12.87
CA HIS A 150 3.95 -8.54 -11.58
C HIS A 150 3.09 -7.66 -10.64
N LEU A 151 1.84 -7.44 -11.01
CA LEU A 151 0.83 -6.85 -10.12
C LEU A 151 0.10 -7.97 -9.37
N TYR A 152 0.20 -7.93 -8.06
CA TYR A 152 -0.34 -8.96 -7.18
C TYR A 152 -1.43 -8.41 -6.28
N THR A 153 -2.28 -9.29 -5.76
CA THR A 153 -3.23 -9.02 -4.69
C THR A 153 -2.81 -9.79 -3.43
N HIS A 154 -3.35 -9.41 -2.28
CA HIS A 154 -3.14 -10.14 -1.03
C HIS A 154 -3.44 -11.64 -1.16
N THR A 155 -4.53 -11.96 -1.83
CA THR A 155 -4.99 -13.34 -2.05
C THR A 155 -3.94 -14.20 -2.76
N HIS A 156 -3.18 -13.62 -3.69
CA HIS A 156 -2.10 -14.34 -4.36
C HIS A 156 -1.11 -14.94 -3.34
N TRP A 157 -0.68 -14.13 -2.37
CA TRP A 157 0.32 -14.56 -1.37
C TRP A 157 -0.26 -15.56 -0.37
N LEU A 158 -1.50 -15.39 0.05
CA LEU A 158 -2.21 -16.36 0.88
C LEU A 158 -2.31 -17.72 0.19
N ASN A 159 -2.64 -17.74 -1.10
CA ASN A 159 -2.74 -18.97 -1.88
C ASN A 159 -1.37 -19.66 -2.01
N VAL A 160 -0.31 -18.90 -2.24
CA VAL A 160 1.05 -19.44 -2.32
C VAL A 160 1.47 -20.06 -1.00
N ARG A 161 1.20 -19.39 0.13
CA ARG A 161 1.58 -19.88 1.45
C ARG A 161 0.78 -21.11 1.87
N ASP A 162 -0.53 -21.07 1.69
CA ASP A 162 -1.45 -22.04 2.30
C ASP A 162 -1.95 -23.08 1.31
N GLY A 163 -1.56 -22.99 0.03
CA GLY A 163 -2.06 -23.87 -1.03
C GLY A 163 -3.57 -23.75 -1.28
N ARG A 164 -4.18 -22.68 -0.80
CA ARG A 164 -5.63 -22.46 -0.96
C ARG A 164 -5.93 -21.87 -2.32
N ASN A 165 -6.88 -22.49 -3.03
CA ASN A 165 -7.53 -21.86 -4.17
C ASN A 165 -8.52 -20.82 -3.63
N GLY A 166 -8.05 -19.62 -3.36
CA GLY A 166 -8.88 -18.55 -2.80
C GLY A 166 -9.90 -18.05 -3.79
N THR A 167 -11.14 -18.25 -3.49
CA THR A 167 -12.25 -17.47 -4.04
C THR A 167 -12.38 -16.20 -3.23
N VAL A 168 -11.79 -15.10 -3.68
CA VAL A 168 -11.98 -13.81 -3.02
C VAL A 168 -12.47 -12.84 -4.05
N ASP A 169 -13.75 -12.64 -4.07
CA ASP A 169 -14.46 -11.93 -5.11
C ASP A 169 -14.09 -10.45 -5.22
N GLN A 170 -13.91 -9.76 -4.09
CA GLN A 170 -13.57 -8.33 -4.10
C GLN A 170 -12.15 -8.06 -4.60
N LEU A 171 -11.17 -8.78 -4.09
CA LEU A 171 -9.77 -8.60 -4.50
C LEU A 171 -9.53 -9.06 -5.94
N ASN A 172 -10.20 -10.11 -6.38
CA ASN A 172 -10.15 -10.53 -7.78
C ASN A 172 -10.82 -9.53 -8.71
N THR A 173 -11.91 -8.91 -8.29
CA THR A 173 -12.57 -7.84 -9.03
C THR A 173 -11.63 -6.64 -9.18
N MET A 174 -10.98 -6.23 -8.10
CA MET A 174 -10.02 -5.15 -8.09
C MET A 174 -8.79 -5.48 -8.96
N TYR A 175 -8.22 -6.66 -8.83
CA TYR A 175 -7.12 -7.14 -9.67
C TYR A 175 -7.46 -7.09 -11.17
N ASN A 176 -8.67 -7.50 -11.55
CA ASN A 176 -9.11 -7.46 -12.95
C ASN A 176 -9.28 -6.04 -13.49
N ARG A 177 -9.44 -5.03 -12.64
CA ARG A 177 -9.49 -3.62 -13.03
C ARG A 177 -8.12 -3.00 -13.23
N TYR A 178 -7.07 -3.53 -12.58
CA TYR A 178 -5.69 -3.05 -12.76
C TYR A 178 -4.98 -3.66 -13.98
N LYS A 179 -5.54 -4.71 -14.57
CA LYS A 179 -5.07 -5.31 -15.81
C LYS A 179 -5.47 -4.48 -17.02
#